data_f2b5cc5a50ea2dfb1db5386e3fdcdfdc
#
_entry.id   f2b5cc5a50ea2dfb1db5386e3fdcdfdc
#
_cell.length_a   1.000
_cell.length_b   1.000
_cell.length_c   1.000
_cell.angle_alpha   90.00
_cell.angle_beta   90.00
_cell.angle_gamma   90.00
#
_symmetry.space_group_name_H-M   'P 1'
#
loop_
_entity.id
_entity.type
_entity.pdbx_description
1 polymer ?
#
loop_
_entity_poly.entity_id
_entity_poly.type
_entity_poly.pdbx_seq_one_letter_code
_entity_poly.pdbx_strand_id
1 'polypeptide(L)'
;MRPNTDFSIRSFIGGYDKNITYLINCNRTGAQVLVDASVELSQIKPYINNSPLALMVTHGHKDHTAYLDQYISHYPSLVIVGHSSSSINHYDRYKDIHDGEVIKVGELTLLAICTPGHYFDSICYKIDPVLFTGDTMFVGRTGRVKSAKSDIEELYDSVYNKILTLPHSIRIYPGHDYGEKSSILLKENIKMSPLLQAKNLIDFKEKMKIYEDNRKSGS
;
A
#
# COMPACT_ATOMS: atom_id res chain seq x y z
N MET A 1 2.78 18.40 19.13
CA MET A 1 3.77 17.77 18.24
C MET A 1 3.66 18.43 16.88
N ARG A 2 4.77 18.86 16.27
CA ARG A 2 4.73 19.31 14.88
C ARG A 2 4.37 18.13 13.99
N PRO A 3 3.45 18.25 13.04
CA PRO A 3 3.17 17.16 12.12
C PRO A 3 4.48 16.78 11.41
N ASN A 4 4.74 15.49 11.29
CA ASN A 4 5.94 14.95 10.63
C ASN A 4 5.78 15.08 9.10
N THR A 5 5.75 16.32 8.60
CA THR A 5 5.39 16.64 7.21
C THR A 5 6.60 16.93 6.33
N ASP A 6 7.82 16.73 6.87
CA ASP A 6 9.04 17.08 6.13
C ASP A 6 9.61 15.87 5.38
N PHE A 7 8.85 15.39 4.41
CA PHE A 7 9.25 14.31 3.52
C PHE A 7 8.76 14.55 2.09
N SER A 8 9.42 13.90 1.15
CA SER A 8 8.99 13.84 -0.24
C SER A 8 8.73 12.39 -0.66
N ILE A 9 7.82 12.21 -1.62
CA ILE A 9 7.46 10.91 -2.19
C ILE A 9 7.75 10.95 -3.68
N ARG A 10 8.40 9.91 -4.17
CA ARG A 10 8.56 9.64 -5.59
C ARG A 10 7.91 8.31 -5.93
N SER A 11 7.04 8.31 -6.93
CA SER A 11 6.38 7.13 -7.46
C SER A 11 7.15 6.60 -8.66
N PHE A 12 7.33 5.29 -8.75
CA PHE A 12 7.88 4.59 -9.89
C PHE A 12 6.85 3.60 -10.39
N ILE A 13 6.34 3.83 -11.60
CA ILE A 13 5.31 2.98 -12.21
C ILE A 13 6.02 2.00 -13.15
N GLY A 14 5.74 0.71 -12.97
CA GLY A 14 6.36 -0.35 -13.77
C GLY A 14 5.79 -1.72 -13.37
N GLY A 15 6.66 -2.74 -13.41
CA GLY A 15 6.28 -4.09 -13.00
C GLY A 15 5.29 -4.76 -13.94
N TYR A 16 4.48 -5.68 -13.40
CA TYR A 16 3.64 -6.57 -14.22
C TYR A 16 2.31 -5.95 -14.67
N ASP A 17 1.71 -5.08 -13.86
CA ASP A 17 0.38 -4.53 -14.12
C ASP A 17 0.27 -3.08 -13.62
N LYS A 18 1.18 -2.22 -14.10
CA LYS A 18 1.29 -0.82 -13.67
C LYS A 18 1.44 -0.69 -12.15
N ASN A 19 2.16 -1.64 -11.54
CA ASN A 19 2.48 -1.58 -10.11
C ASN A 19 3.27 -0.31 -9.79
N ILE A 20 3.18 0.13 -8.56
CA ILE A 20 3.90 1.30 -8.08
C ILE A 20 4.80 0.91 -6.92
N THR A 21 6.09 1.26 -7.03
CA THR A 21 7.01 1.32 -5.89
C THR A 21 7.16 2.78 -5.47
N TYR A 22 7.10 3.06 -4.19
CA TYR A 22 7.31 4.41 -3.67
C TYR A 22 8.66 4.52 -2.96
N LEU A 23 9.34 5.64 -3.19
CA LEU A 23 10.51 6.07 -2.42
C LEU A 23 10.11 7.29 -1.59
N ILE A 24 10.15 7.13 -0.27
CA ILE A 24 9.91 8.18 0.70
C ILE A 24 11.26 8.69 1.18
N ASN A 25 11.49 9.98 1.09
CA ASN A 25 12.72 10.62 1.53
C ASN A 25 12.42 11.61 2.67
N CYS A 26 13.05 11.42 3.81
CA CYS A 26 13.05 12.40 4.89
C CYS A 26 13.92 13.59 4.49
N ASN A 27 13.33 14.77 4.29
CA ASN A 27 14.08 15.94 3.85
C ASN A 27 15.03 16.50 4.91
N ARG A 28 14.82 16.15 6.18
CA ARG A 28 15.66 16.61 7.30
C ARG A 28 16.89 15.74 7.53
N THR A 29 16.74 14.42 7.38
CA THR A 29 17.82 13.45 7.71
C THR A 29 18.39 12.75 6.49
N GLY A 30 17.73 12.84 5.34
CA GLY A 30 18.07 12.06 4.15
C GLY A 30 17.75 10.55 4.29
N ALA A 31 17.10 10.13 5.38
CA ALA A 31 16.66 8.74 5.54
C ALA A 31 15.62 8.38 4.47
N GLN A 32 15.80 7.23 3.85
CA GLN A 32 14.95 6.75 2.77
C GLN A 32 14.24 5.45 3.15
N VAL A 33 12.97 5.34 2.75
CA VAL A 33 12.10 4.17 2.94
C VAL A 33 11.44 3.84 1.61
N LEU A 34 11.36 2.56 1.32
CA LEU A 34 10.63 2.05 0.15
C LEU A 34 9.27 1.49 0.57
N VAL A 35 8.29 1.55 -0.33
CA VAL A 35 7.02 0.82 -0.21
C VAL A 35 6.86 -0.05 -1.44
N ASP A 36 6.78 -1.33 -1.23
CA ASP A 36 6.80 -2.43 -2.20
C ASP A 36 8.07 -2.51 -3.07
N ALA A 37 8.36 -3.70 -3.58
CA ALA A 37 9.45 -3.99 -4.50
C ALA A 37 8.89 -4.45 -5.87
N SER A 38 7.94 -3.69 -6.39
CA SER A 38 7.19 -4.00 -7.61
C SER A 38 7.92 -3.61 -8.89
N VAL A 39 8.91 -2.72 -8.78
CA VAL A 39 9.65 -2.16 -9.92
C VAL A 39 11.13 -2.51 -9.80
N GLU A 40 11.79 -2.75 -10.92
CA GLU A 40 13.22 -3.07 -10.95
C GLU A 40 14.06 -2.01 -10.25
N LEU A 41 15.04 -2.46 -9.46
CA LEU A 41 15.95 -1.58 -8.73
C LEU A 41 16.67 -0.59 -9.63
N SER A 42 17.01 -0.99 -10.86
CA SER A 42 17.68 -0.15 -11.86
C SER A 42 16.97 1.18 -12.11
N GLN A 43 15.62 1.20 -12.04
CA GLN A 43 14.82 2.40 -12.27
C GLN A 43 14.80 3.33 -11.05
N ILE A 44 14.98 2.79 -9.85
CA ILE A 44 14.88 3.54 -8.58
C ILE A 44 16.26 3.97 -8.09
N LYS A 45 17.27 3.16 -8.33
CA LYS A 45 18.64 3.36 -7.85
C LYS A 45 19.21 4.77 -8.11
N PRO A 46 18.98 5.44 -9.26
CA PRO A 46 19.45 6.81 -9.48
C PRO A 46 18.91 7.86 -8.49
N TYR A 47 17.85 7.54 -7.76
CA TYR A 47 17.17 8.42 -6.81
C TYR A 47 17.42 8.02 -5.35
N ILE A 48 18.16 6.94 -5.12
CA ILE A 48 18.59 6.51 -3.80
C ILE A 48 19.92 7.16 -3.48
N ASN A 49 19.91 8.12 -2.56
CA ASN A 49 21.08 8.86 -2.14
C ASN A 49 21.90 8.13 -1.07
N ASN A 50 21.18 7.43 -0.17
CA ASN A 50 21.73 6.60 0.91
C ASN A 50 21.07 5.24 0.88
N SER A 51 21.72 4.20 1.42
CA SER A 51 21.06 2.89 1.54
C SER A 51 19.72 3.04 2.23
N PRO A 52 18.60 2.59 1.62
CA PRO A 52 17.29 2.64 2.25
C PRO A 52 17.31 1.85 3.57
N LEU A 53 16.70 2.41 4.60
CA LEU A 53 16.70 1.79 5.93
C LEU A 53 15.65 0.69 6.07
N ALA A 54 14.53 0.86 5.36
CA ALA A 54 13.42 -0.11 5.38
C ALA A 54 12.70 -0.18 4.04
N LEU A 55 12.13 -1.36 3.77
CA LEU A 55 11.19 -1.62 2.69
C LEU A 55 9.90 -2.15 3.33
N MET A 56 8.83 -1.36 3.23
CA MET A 56 7.50 -1.68 3.72
C MET A 56 6.76 -2.48 2.65
N VAL A 57 6.38 -3.72 2.96
CA VAL A 57 5.61 -4.56 2.04
C VAL A 57 4.13 -4.46 2.39
N THR A 58 3.32 -4.03 1.42
CA THR A 58 1.88 -3.87 1.64
C THR A 58 1.17 -5.20 1.74
N HIS A 59 1.56 -6.20 0.97
CA HIS A 59 1.07 -7.58 1.03
C HIS A 59 1.95 -8.53 0.20
N GLY A 60 1.78 -9.84 0.39
CA GLY A 60 2.65 -10.87 -0.16
C GLY A 60 2.33 -11.34 -1.58
N HIS A 61 1.55 -10.60 -2.39
CA HIS A 61 1.40 -10.92 -3.80
C HIS A 61 2.72 -10.74 -4.56
N LYS A 62 2.95 -11.62 -5.54
CA LYS A 62 4.23 -11.69 -6.27
C LYS A 62 4.59 -10.42 -7.02
N ASP A 63 3.63 -9.70 -7.53
CA ASP A 63 3.83 -8.45 -8.25
C ASP A 63 4.24 -7.29 -7.33
N HIS A 64 3.94 -7.35 -6.02
CA HIS A 64 4.41 -6.40 -5.02
C HIS A 64 5.80 -6.73 -4.46
N THR A 65 6.26 -7.95 -4.65
CA THR A 65 7.54 -8.46 -4.14
C THR A 65 8.46 -8.96 -5.25
N ALA A 66 8.12 -8.69 -6.53
CA ALA A 66 8.76 -9.26 -7.71
C ALA A 66 10.28 -9.05 -7.77
N TYR A 67 10.74 -7.93 -7.27
CA TYR A 67 12.15 -7.54 -7.34
C TYR A 67 12.82 -7.47 -5.96
N LEU A 68 12.18 -8.04 -4.93
CA LEU A 68 12.67 -7.97 -3.54
C LEU A 68 14.11 -8.49 -3.40
N ASP A 69 14.44 -9.61 -4.06
CA ASP A 69 15.80 -10.17 -4.06
C ASP A 69 16.85 -9.21 -4.62
N GLN A 70 16.51 -8.41 -5.65
CA GLN A 70 17.42 -7.40 -6.19
C GLN A 70 17.74 -6.32 -5.16
N TYR A 71 16.70 -5.88 -4.41
CA TYR A 71 16.87 -4.86 -3.38
C TYR A 71 17.71 -5.36 -2.21
N ILE A 72 17.43 -6.57 -1.73
CA ILE A 72 18.16 -7.18 -0.61
C ILE A 72 19.63 -7.44 -0.98
N SER A 73 19.86 -7.99 -2.18
CA SER A 73 21.23 -8.28 -2.65
C SER A 73 22.06 -7.00 -2.80
N HIS A 74 21.42 -5.89 -3.20
CA HIS A 74 22.11 -4.62 -3.38
C HIS A 74 22.27 -3.83 -2.08
N TYR A 75 21.30 -3.94 -1.16
CA TYR A 75 21.28 -3.28 0.14
C TYR A 75 21.18 -4.31 1.27
N PRO A 76 22.28 -4.99 1.65
CA PRO A 76 22.24 -6.08 2.64
C PRO A 76 21.78 -5.65 4.04
N SER A 77 21.82 -4.34 4.34
CA SER A 77 21.32 -3.79 5.61
C SER A 77 19.83 -3.44 5.60
N LEU A 78 19.16 -3.53 4.45
CA LEU A 78 17.75 -3.21 4.29
C LEU A 78 16.88 -4.10 5.18
N VAL A 79 16.02 -3.48 6.00
CA VAL A 79 15.04 -4.20 6.82
C VAL A 79 13.73 -4.30 6.02
N ILE A 80 13.24 -5.52 5.84
CA ILE A 80 11.92 -5.76 5.25
C ILE A 80 10.89 -5.70 6.38
N VAL A 81 9.83 -4.93 6.20
CA VAL A 81 8.74 -4.80 7.17
C VAL A 81 7.44 -5.25 6.53
N GLY A 82 6.74 -6.17 7.16
CA GLY A 82 5.48 -6.69 6.63
C GLY A 82 4.69 -7.48 7.67
N HIS A 83 3.56 -8.04 7.28
CA HIS A 83 2.69 -8.80 8.16
C HIS A 83 3.35 -10.10 8.63
N SER A 84 3.17 -10.47 9.90
CA SER A 84 3.78 -11.67 10.51
C SER A 84 3.47 -12.97 9.76
N SER A 85 2.30 -13.06 9.13
CA SER A 85 1.87 -14.22 8.35
C SER A 85 2.23 -14.14 6.86
N SER A 86 2.99 -13.14 6.43
CA SER A 86 3.36 -13.00 5.02
C SER A 86 4.29 -14.11 4.56
N SER A 87 4.16 -14.51 3.30
CA SER A 87 5.01 -15.54 2.69
C SER A 87 6.48 -15.14 2.56
N ILE A 88 6.80 -13.87 2.74
CA ILE A 88 8.15 -13.31 2.67
C ILE A 88 8.82 -13.19 4.04
N ASN A 89 8.22 -13.68 5.11
CA ASN A 89 8.77 -13.61 6.48
C ASN A 89 10.03 -14.48 6.70
N HIS A 90 10.45 -15.23 5.69
CA HIS A 90 11.64 -16.08 5.73
C HIS A 90 12.97 -15.33 5.49
N TYR A 91 12.92 -14.05 5.10
CA TYR A 91 14.14 -13.27 4.91
C TYR A 91 14.79 -12.93 6.26
N ASP A 92 16.13 -13.01 6.36
CA ASP A 92 16.90 -12.82 7.59
C ASP A 92 16.65 -11.48 8.30
N ARG A 93 16.38 -10.43 7.53
CA ARG A 93 16.10 -9.08 8.05
C ARG A 93 14.63 -8.72 7.93
N TYR A 94 13.75 -9.68 8.13
CA TYR A 94 12.34 -9.44 8.20
C TYR A 94 11.93 -8.96 9.60
N LYS A 95 11.13 -7.91 9.64
CA LYS A 95 10.49 -7.41 10.85
C LYS A 95 8.99 -7.58 10.74
N ASP A 96 8.43 -8.42 11.58
CA ASP A 96 6.98 -8.53 11.75
C ASP A 96 6.38 -7.22 12.23
N ILE A 97 5.22 -6.87 11.70
CA ILE A 97 4.47 -5.70 12.11
C ILE A 97 3.01 -6.09 12.41
N HIS A 98 2.43 -5.44 13.41
CA HIS A 98 1.07 -5.66 13.87
C HIS A 98 0.18 -4.42 13.67
N ASP A 99 -1.13 -4.62 13.74
CA ASP A 99 -2.11 -3.52 13.62
C ASP A 99 -1.88 -2.45 14.69
N GLY A 100 -1.84 -1.18 14.27
CA GLY A 100 -1.58 -0.05 15.15
C GLY A 100 -0.10 0.15 15.54
N GLU A 101 0.82 -0.70 15.06
CA GLU A 101 2.23 -0.55 15.40
C GLU A 101 2.86 0.65 14.67
N VAL A 102 3.73 1.35 15.39
CA VAL A 102 4.45 2.53 14.89
C VAL A 102 5.89 2.16 14.52
N ILE A 103 6.25 2.42 13.27
CA ILE A 103 7.58 2.19 12.73
C ILE A 103 8.30 3.54 12.63
N LYS A 104 9.46 3.62 13.27
CA LYS A 104 10.33 4.80 13.18
C LYS A 104 11.53 4.51 12.30
N VAL A 105 11.72 5.32 11.26
CA VAL A 105 12.88 5.25 10.36
C VAL A 105 13.49 6.64 10.23
N GLY A 106 14.60 6.85 10.92
CA GLY A 106 15.09 8.21 11.13
C GLY A 106 14.04 9.05 11.85
N GLU A 107 13.65 10.16 11.27
CA GLU A 107 12.58 11.02 11.80
C GLU A 107 11.20 10.72 11.17
N LEU A 108 11.13 9.81 10.21
CA LEU A 108 9.85 9.35 9.66
C LEU A 108 9.14 8.46 10.68
N THR A 109 7.85 8.69 10.83
CA THR A 109 6.99 7.89 11.71
C THR A 109 5.83 7.36 10.89
N LEU A 110 5.81 6.05 10.66
CA LEU A 110 4.77 5.36 9.93
C LEU A 110 3.91 4.54 10.90
N LEU A 111 2.60 4.56 10.69
CA LEU A 111 1.64 3.72 11.40
C LEU A 111 1.21 2.58 10.48
N ALA A 112 1.33 1.34 10.93
CA ALA A 112 0.78 0.19 10.25
C ALA A 112 -0.70 0.03 10.58
N ILE A 113 -1.53 -0.16 9.57
CA ILE A 113 -2.96 -0.46 9.69
C ILE A 113 -3.19 -1.76 8.93
N CYS A 114 -3.39 -2.87 9.64
CA CYS A 114 -3.72 -4.14 8.99
C CYS A 114 -5.09 -4.04 8.32
N THR A 115 -5.13 -4.35 7.03
CA THR A 115 -6.31 -4.20 6.18
C THR A 115 -6.54 -5.48 5.35
N PRO A 116 -6.80 -6.63 6.01
CA PRO A 116 -7.07 -7.87 5.29
C PRO A 116 -8.30 -7.75 4.41
N GLY A 117 -8.44 -8.68 3.46
CA GLY A 117 -9.61 -8.81 2.61
C GLY A 117 -9.25 -8.92 1.13
N HIS A 118 -8.48 -7.99 0.53
CA HIS A 118 -7.87 -8.21 -0.78
C HIS A 118 -6.90 -9.39 -0.71
N TYR A 119 -6.09 -9.39 0.31
CA TYR A 119 -5.23 -10.49 0.70
C TYR A 119 -5.12 -10.52 2.23
N PHE A 120 -4.89 -11.69 2.83
CA PHE A 120 -4.96 -11.89 4.28
C PHE A 120 -3.87 -11.12 5.06
N ASP A 121 -2.73 -10.81 4.42
CA ASP A 121 -1.58 -10.13 5.02
C ASP A 121 -1.48 -8.64 4.62
N SER A 122 -2.57 -8.05 4.11
CA SER A 122 -2.57 -6.67 3.63
C SER A 122 -2.39 -5.66 4.77
N ILE A 123 -1.51 -4.69 4.55
CA ILE A 123 -1.22 -3.58 5.44
C ILE A 123 -1.24 -2.26 4.66
N CYS A 124 -1.93 -1.25 5.19
CA CYS A 124 -1.75 0.13 4.78
C CYS A 124 -0.72 0.82 5.69
N TYR A 125 0.16 1.64 5.12
CA TYR A 125 1.14 2.41 5.87
C TYR A 125 0.79 3.90 5.84
N LYS A 126 0.54 4.47 7.03
CA LYS A 126 0.18 5.88 7.18
C LYS A 126 1.37 6.70 7.64
N ILE A 127 1.65 7.78 6.93
CA ILE A 127 2.54 8.87 7.35
C ILE A 127 1.81 10.19 7.07
N ASP A 128 1.32 10.87 8.11
CA ASP A 128 0.46 12.04 7.92
C ASP A 128 1.07 13.10 6.99
N PRO A 129 0.31 13.58 5.97
CA PRO A 129 -1.11 13.34 5.67
C PRO A 129 -1.35 12.32 4.53
N VAL A 130 -0.62 11.22 4.51
CA VAL A 130 -0.57 10.25 3.39
C VAL A 130 -0.87 8.84 3.88
N LEU A 131 -1.50 8.02 3.03
CA LEU A 131 -1.73 6.60 3.24
C LEU A 131 -1.32 5.81 2.00
N PHE A 132 -0.36 4.90 2.15
CA PHE A 132 -0.03 3.89 1.15
C PHE A 132 -0.95 2.70 1.37
N THR A 133 -1.80 2.40 0.38
CA THR A 133 -2.92 1.46 0.56
C THR A 133 -2.67 0.09 -0.07
N GLY A 134 -1.56 -0.09 -0.78
CA GLY A 134 -1.38 -1.30 -1.58
C GLY A 134 -2.63 -1.58 -2.41
N ASP A 135 -3.11 -2.81 -2.35
CA ASP A 135 -4.29 -3.25 -3.08
C ASP A 135 -5.59 -3.26 -2.27
N THR A 136 -5.56 -2.70 -1.06
CA THR A 136 -6.80 -2.53 -0.28
C THR A 136 -7.71 -1.47 -0.92
N MET A 137 -7.13 -0.36 -1.40
CA MET A 137 -7.87 0.74 -2.02
C MET A 137 -7.08 1.38 -3.15
N PHE A 138 -7.74 1.60 -4.28
CA PHE A 138 -7.21 2.31 -5.45
C PHE A 138 -7.93 3.64 -5.69
N VAL A 139 -7.52 4.37 -6.70
CA VAL A 139 -8.28 5.51 -7.21
C VAL A 139 -9.56 4.99 -7.88
N GLY A 140 -10.71 5.39 -7.35
CA GLY A 140 -12.03 5.04 -7.88
C GLY A 140 -12.57 3.65 -7.49
N ARG A 141 -11.81 2.85 -6.71
CA ARG A 141 -12.25 1.50 -6.35
C ARG A 141 -11.51 0.90 -5.16
N THR A 142 -11.95 -0.26 -4.68
CA THR A 142 -11.23 -1.12 -3.73
C THR A 142 -10.46 -2.23 -4.46
N GLY A 143 -9.66 -2.97 -3.73
CA GLY A 143 -9.10 -4.24 -4.15
C GLY A 143 -10.17 -5.27 -4.52
N ARG A 144 -9.75 -6.29 -5.24
CA ARG A 144 -10.61 -7.41 -5.67
C ARG A 144 -10.57 -8.53 -4.65
N VAL A 145 -11.60 -9.37 -4.65
CA VAL A 145 -11.70 -10.55 -3.80
C VAL A 145 -11.83 -11.78 -4.71
N LYS A 146 -10.68 -12.31 -5.16
CA LYS A 146 -10.64 -13.42 -6.14
C LYS A 146 -9.72 -14.57 -5.77
N SER A 147 -8.78 -14.37 -4.86
CA SER A 147 -7.90 -15.43 -4.42
C SER A 147 -8.56 -16.28 -3.32
N ALA A 148 -8.07 -17.50 -3.11
CA ALA A 148 -8.50 -18.33 -1.98
C ALA A 148 -8.13 -17.72 -0.61
N LYS A 149 -7.28 -16.70 -0.60
CA LYS A 149 -6.83 -15.98 0.59
C LYS A 149 -7.43 -14.56 0.67
N SER A 150 -8.47 -14.28 -0.12
CA SER A 150 -9.23 -13.03 -0.07
C SER A 150 -10.54 -13.25 0.66
N ASP A 151 -11.04 -12.20 1.33
CA ASP A 151 -12.32 -12.20 2.01
C ASP A 151 -13.04 -10.86 1.85
N ILE A 152 -14.31 -10.91 1.43
CA ILE A 152 -15.07 -9.68 1.13
C ILE A 152 -15.57 -9.00 2.40
N GLU A 153 -15.80 -9.74 3.48
CA GLU A 153 -16.23 -9.19 4.77
C GLU A 153 -15.06 -8.49 5.45
N GLU A 154 -13.87 -9.11 5.42
CA GLU A 154 -12.64 -8.47 5.88
C GLU A 154 -12.30 -7.22 5.06
N LEU A 155 -12.47 -7.26 3.72
CA LEU A 155 -12.24 -6.09 2.88
C LEU A 155 -13.20 -4.95 3.23
N TYR A 156 -14.49 -5.28 3.44
CA TYR A 156 -15.47 -4.31 3.89
C TYR A 156 -15.08 -3.68 5.23
N ASP A 157 -14.72 -4.50 6.21
CA ASP A 157 -14.29 -4.03 7.54
C ASP A 157 -13.06 -3.12 7.42
N SER A 158 -12.05 -3.56 6.68
CA SER A 158 -10.82 -2.80 6.43
C SER A 158 -11.09 -1.44 5.79
N VAL A 159 -11.99 -1.39 4.81
CA VAL A 159 -12.35 -0.15 4.13
C VAL A 159 -13.22 0.73 5.01
N TYR A 160 -14.33 0.21 5.54
CA TYR A 160 -15.35 1.03 6.19
C TYR A 160 -15.03 1.36 7.65
N ASN A 161 -14.45 0.43 8.39
CA ASN A 161 -14.18 0.59 9.81
C ASN A 161 -12.75 1.03 10.12
N LYS A 162 -11.84 1.02 9.13
CA LYS A 162 -10.46 1.51 9.31
C LYS A 162 -10.14 2.68 8.39
N ILE A 163 -10.19 2.51 7.04
CA ILE A 163 -9.73 3.55 6.12
C ILE A 163 -10.69 4.74 6.06
N LEU A 164 -12.00 4.50 5.91
CA LEU A 164 -12.99 5.59 5.79
C LEU A 164 -13.20 6.38 7.10
N THR A 165 -12.69 5.88 8.22
CA THR A 165 -12.70 6.61 9.51
C THR A 165 -11.54 7.61 9.65
N LEU A 166 -10.53 7.53 8.76
CA LEU A 166 -9.41 8.46 8.74
C LEU A 166 -9.85 9.85 8.28
N PRO A 167 -9.08 10.90 8.60
CA PRO A 167 -9.36 12.24 8.08
C PRO A 167 -9.50 12.23 6.56
N HIS A 168 -10.60 12.74 6.05
CA HIS A 168 -10.89 12.72 4.60
C HIS A 168 -9.93 13.59 3.76
N SER A 169 -9.09 14.41 4.40
CA SER A 169 -8.00 15.14 3.78
C SER A 169 -6.74 14.30 3.53
N ILE A 170 -6.70 13.04 4.01
CA ILE A 170 -5.58 12.15 3.75
C ILE A 170 -5.48 11.83 2.25
N ARG A 171 -4.25 11.72 1.73
CA ARG A 171 -4.00 11.37 0.33
C ARG A 171 -3.66 9.89 0.22
N ILE A 172 -4.38 9.21 -0.65
CA ILE A 172 -4.22 7.79 -0.95
C ILE A 172 -3.17 7.59 -2.04
N TYR A 173 -2.23 6.67 -1.79
CA TYR A 173 -1.20 6.20 -2.71
C TYR A 173 -1.37 4.68 -2.88
N PRO A 174 -1.97 4.21 -3.99
CA PRO A 174 -2.32 2.80 -4.21
C PRO A 174 -1.15 1.95 -4.69
N GLY A 175 -1.32 0.62 -4.71
CA GLY A 175 -0.34 -0.33 -5.24
C GLY A 175 -0.20 -0.35 -6.76
N HIS A 176 -1.23 0.11 -7.50
CA HIS A 176 -1.25 0.14 -8.96
C HIS A 176 -1.80 1.46 -9.52
N ASP A 177 -1.33 1.84 -10.72
CA ASP A 177 -1.78 3.02 -11.47
C ASP A 177 -2.98 2.69 -12.37
N TYR A 178 -4.11 2.36 -11.74
CA TYR A 178 -5.34 2.00 -12.46
C TYR A 178 -6.30 3.16 -12.69
N GLY A 179 -6.10 4.27 -12.03
CA GLY A 179 -6.99 5.43 -12.09
C GLY A 179 -6.56 6.48 -13.11
N GLU A 180 -7.34 7.55 -13.21
CA GLU A 180 -6.98 8.74 -13.99
C GLU A 180 -5.82 9.54 -13.37
N LYS A 181 -5.54 9.26 -12.09
CA LYS A 181 -4.48 9.89 -11.28
C LYS A 181 -3.74 8.83 -10.50
N SER A 182 -2.46 9.02 -10.28
CA SER A 182 -1.64 8.10 -9.46
C SER A 182 -1.89 8.21 -7.94
N SER A 183 -2.57 9.26 -7.49
CA SER A 183 -2.97 9.47 -6.09
C SER A 183 -4.22 10.35 -5.99
N ILE A 184 -4.97 10.23 -4.89
CA ILE A 184 -6.23 10.95 -4.72
C ILE A 184 -6.47 11.31 -3.24
N LEU A 185 -7.17 12.41 -2.95
CA LEU A 185 -7.66 12.66 -1.59
C LEU A 185 -8.80 11.68 -1.26
N LEU A 186 -8.83 11.17 -0.03
CA LEU A 186 -9.86 10.21 0.40
C LEU A 186 -11.27 10.75 0.15
N LYS A 187 -11.54 12.03 0.45
CA LYS A 187 -12.85 12.67 0.18
C LYS A 187 -13.27 12.64 -1.29
N GLU A 188 -12.30 12.74 -2.20
CA GLU A 188 -12.55 12.71 -3.65
C GLU A 188 -12.78 11.27 -4.10
N ASN A 189 -12.00 10.34 -3.56
CA ASN A 189 -12.12 8.91 -3.84
C ASN A 189 -13.48 8.35 -3.40
N ILE A 190 -13.96 8.76 -2.21
CA ILE A 190 -15.31 8.39 -1.74
C ILE A 190 -16.38 8.86 -2.73
N LYS A 191 -16.30 10.09 -3.23
CA LYS A 191 -17.28 10.62 -4.20
C LYS A 191 -17.24 9.91 -5.55
N MET A 192 -16.06 9.46 -5.97
CA MET A 192 -15.83 8.83 -7.26
C MET A 192 -16.27 7.35 -7.28
N SER A 193 -16.08 6.63 -6.17
CA SER A 193 -16.22 5.18 -6.12
C SER A 193 -17.55 4.73 -5.54
N PRO A 194 -18.42 4.04 -6.29
CA PRO A 194 -19.62 3.39 -5.75
C PRO A 194 -19.30 2.40 -4.62
N LEU A 195 -18.14 1.71 -4.69
CA LEU A 195 -17.68 0.77 -3.67
C LEU A 195 -17.36 1.44 -2.33
N LEU A 196 -17.05 2.74 -2.32
CA LEU A 196 -16.79 3.51 -1.09
C LEU A 196 -18.04 4.24 -0.57
N GLN A 197 -19.20 4.00 -1.19
CA GLN A 197 -20.50 4.58 -0.84
C GLN A 197 -21.53 3.50 -0.51
N ALA A 198 -21.11 2.29 -0.17
CA ALA A 198 -22.03 1.24 0.22
C ALA A 198 -22.65 1.54 1.59
N LYS A 199 -23.93 1.28 1.72
CA LYS A 199 -24.72 1.55 2.94
C LYS A 199 -24.43 0.54 4.05
N ASN A 200 -24.06 -0.67 3.67
CA ASN A 200 -23.76 -1.80 4.55
C ASN A 200 -23.02 -2.90 3.76
N LEU A 201 -22.66 -3.98 4.43
CA LEU A 201 -21.96 -5.13 3.84
C LEU A 201 -22.72 -5.76 2.65
N ILE A 202 -24.05 -5.86 2.73
CA ILE A 202 -24.87 -6.45 1.66
C ILE A 202 -24.77 -5.60 0.40
N ASP A 203 -24.96 -4.29 0.52
CA ASP A 203 -24.83 -3.33 -0.59
C ASP A 203 -23.39 -3.30 -1.16
N PHE A 204 -22.38 -3.46 -0.30
CA PHE A 204 -21.00 -3.59 -0.75
C PHE A 204 -20.76 -4.85 -1.59
N LYS A 205 -21.30 -6.00 -1.16
CA LYS A 205 -21.22 -7.27 -1.90
C LYS A 205 -21.90 -7.17 -3.28
N GLU A 206 -23.07 -6.53 -3.34
CA GLU A 206 -23.79 -6.29 -4.59
C GLU A 206 -23.01 -5.37 -5.54
N LYS A 207 -22.49 -4.25 -5.04
CA LYS A 207 -21.67 -3.32 -5.82
C LYS A 207 -20.38 -3.98 -6.33
N MET A 208 -19.73 -4.79 -5.51
CA MET A 208 -18.52 -5.54 -5.90
C MET A 208 -18.84 -6.53 -7.03
N LYS A 209 -19.97 -7.24 -6.95
CA LYS A 209 -20.41 -8.17 -7.99
C LYS A 209 -20.63 -7.42 -9.31
N ILE A 210 -21.40 -6.34 -9.29
CA ILE A 210 -21.64 -5.50 -10.48
C ILE A 210 -20.32 -5.00 -11.09
N TYR A 211 -19.41 -4.54 -10.24
CA TYR A 211 -18.09 -4.06 -10.66
C TYR A 211 -17.28 -5.15 -11.37
N GLU A 212 -17.25 -6.38 -10.81
CA GLU A 212 -16.53 -7.50 -11.41
C GLU A 212 -17.17 -8.04 -12.69
N ASP A 213 -18.50 -8.03 -12.78
CA ASP A 213 -19.22 -8.47 -13.98
C ASP A 213 -19.04 -7.49 -15.15
N ASN A 214 -19.02 -6.18 -14.89
CA ASN A 214 -18.76 -5.16 -15.90
C ASN A 214 -17.33 -5.26 -16.48
N ARG A 215 -16.35 -5.71 -15.71
CA ARG A 215 -14.98 -5.94 -16.21
C ARG A 215 -14.87 -7.13 -17.15
N LYS A 216 -15.67 -8.18 -16.95
CA LYS A 216 -15.66 -9.36 -17.83
C LYS A 216 -16.28 -9.07 -19.19
N SER A 217 -17.21 -8.10 -19.27
CA SER A 217 -17.89 -7.71 -20.51
C SER A 217 -17.14 -6.66 -21.32
N GLY A 218 -16.08 -6.07 -20.78
CA GLY A 218 -15.26 -5.05 -21.46
C GLY A 218 -13.85 -5.52 -21.89
N SER A 219 -13.57 -6.83 -21.78
CA SER A 219 -12.29 -7.46 -22.15
C SER A 219 -12.41 -8.29 -23.41
#